data_3dc72e0833b020bc8b7bff9f493b9c91
#
_entry.id   3dc72e0833b020bc8b7bff9f493b9c91
#
_cell.length_a   1.000
_cell.length_b   1.000
_cell.length_c   1.000
_cell.angle_alpha   90.00
_cell.angle_beta   90.00
_cell.angle_gamma   90.00
#
_symmetry.space_group_name_H-M   'P 1'
#
loop_
_entity.id
_entity.type
_entity.pdbx_description
1 polymer ?
#
loop_
_entity_poly.entity_id
_entity_poly.type
_entity_poly.pdbx_seq_one_letter_code
_entity_poly.pdbx_strand_id
1 'polypeptide(L)'
;MLRHRTTDTPSPSKMFRFFVAVVVVQGAHLIEHIIQLLQVEVFGVPEDDAFGLLGYVVNFNGTEEWLHLGFNIAFLLSLCVLALGMQHMTPAGARSLPRGAWLSFVLGGVGLESWHMTEHTVIIANVIRNHGCPCPGIGDRALDVSDTRLHLAYNLIAYAATVVGFWAVRRVRLGMAR
;
A
#
# COMPACT_ATOMS: atom_id res chain seq x y z
N MET A 1 16.46 31.62 -27.60
CA MET A 1 15.06 31.13 -27.58
C MET A 1 15.00 29.87 -26.75
N LEU A 2 14.69 29.96 -25.45
CA LEU A 2 14.50 28.78 -24.57
C LEU A 2 13.10 28.21 -24.85
N ARG A 3 13.03 27.03 -25.46
CA ARG A 3 11.78 26.26 -25.56
C ARG A 3 11.32 25.92 -24.15
N HIS A 4 10.24 26.54 -23.70
CA HIS A 4 9.50 26.03 -22.53
C HIS A 4 9.09 24.58 -22.80
N ARG A 5 9.77 23.64 -22.16
CA ARG A 5 9.28 22.25 -22.05
C ARG A 5 7.99 22.34 -21.24
N THR A 6 6.85 22.28 -21.91
CA THR A 6 5.58 21.95 -21.25
C THR A 6 5.76 20.56 -20.65
N THR A 7 5.84 20.48 -19.34
CA THR A 7 5.74 19.19 -18.64
C THR A 7 4.34 18.68 -18.91
N ASP A 8 4.21 17.65 -19.76
CA ASP A 8 2.94 17.00 -20.06
C ASP A 8 2.40 16.36 -18.77
N THR A 9 1.57 17.12 -18.05
CA THR A 9 0.84 16.58 -16.89
C THR A 9 -0.11 15.50 -17.39
N PRO A 10 -0.12 14.31 -16.76
CA PRO A 10 -1.02 13.24 -17.17
C PRO A 10 -2.47 13.70 -17.22
N SER A 11 -3.21 13.30 -18.27
CA SER A 11 -4.61 13.68 -18.37
C SER A 11 -5.41 13.18 -17.15
N PRO A 12 -6.41 13.95 -16.65
CA PRO A 12 -7.22 13.56 -15.48
C PRO A 12 -7.84 12.16 -15.58
N SER A 13 -8.17 11.71 -16.79
CA SER A 13 -8.72 10.37 -17.01
C SER A 13 -7.68 9.26 -16.92
N LYS A 14 -6.43 9.49 -17.33
CA LYS A 14 -5.32 8.53 -17.17
C LYS A 14 -5.00 8.36 -15.69
N MET A 15 -4.92 9.46 -14.96
CA MET A 15 -4.63 9.45 -13.53
C MET A 15 -5.73 8.74 -12.72
N PHE A 16 -7.00 8.95 -13.08
CA PHE A 16 -8.11 8.23 -12.44
C PHE A 16 -8.06 6.71 -12.71
N ARG A 17 -7.75 6.30 -13.95
CA ARG A 17 -7.55 4.88 -14.27
C ARG A 17 -6.38 4.27 -13.51
N PHE A 18 -5.30 5.01 -13.35
CA PHE A 18 -4.17 4.59 -12.52
C PHE A 18 -4.61 4.41 -11.06
N PHE A 19 -5.42 5.33 -10.51
CA PHE A 19 -5.96 5.17 -9.15
C PHE A 19 -6.82 3.90 -9.02
N VAL A 20 -7.70 3.61 -9.98
CA VAL A 20 -8.47 2.34 -10.00
C VAL A 20 -7.52 1.14 -9.97
N ALA A 21 -6.48 1.14 -10.79
CA ALA A 21 -5.50 0.05 -10.83
C ALA A 21 -4.81 -0.13 -9.46
N VAL A 22 -4.41 0.96 -8.82
CA VAL A 22 -3.77 0.93 -7.49
C VAL A 22 -4.73 0.33 -6.45
N VAL A 23 -6.01 0.73 -6.43
CA VAL A 23 -7.02 0.17 -5.51
C VAL A 23 -7.21 -1.34 -5.75
N VAL A 24 -7.26 -1.77 -7.01
CA VAL A 24 -7.45 -3.20 -7.35
C VAL A 24 -6.24 -4.02 -6.94
N VAL A 25 -5.02 -3.57 -7.28
CA VAL A 25 -3.78 -4.30 -6.96
C VAL A 25 -3.58 -4.38 -5.45
N GLN A 26 -3.78 -3.28 -4.73
CA GLN A 26 -3.66 -3.30 -3.27
C GLN A 26 -4.77 -4.12 -2.60
N GLY A 27 -5.97 -4.16 -3.19
CA GLY A 27 -7.03 -5.06 -2.72
C GLY A 27 -6.64 -6.54 -2.86
N ALA A 28 -5.96 -6.91 -3.96
CA ALA A 28 -5.43 -8.26 -4.13
C ALA A 28 -4.32 -8.56 -3.10
N HIS A 29 -3.44 -7.61 -2.82
CA HIS A 29 -2.40 -7.75 -1.80
C HIS A 29 -3.00 -7.88 -0.38
N LEU A 30 -4.04 -7.12 -0.06
CA LEU A 30 -4.77 -7.28 1.21
C LEU A 30 -5.39 -8.68 1.36
N ILE A 31 -5.93 -9.25 0.26
CA ILE A 31 -6.44 -10.63 0.25
C ILE A 31 -5.32 -11.63 0.59
N GLU A 32 -4.10 -11.40 0.11
CA GLU A 32 -2.94 -12.22 0.43
C GLU A 32 -2.70 -12.28 1.95
N HIS A 33 -2.67 -11.14 2.63
CA HIS A 33 -2.52 -11.08 4.08
C HIS A 33 -3.70 -11.71 4.84
N ILE A 34 -4.92 -11.60 4.32
CA ILE A 34 -6.08 -12.31 4.90
C ILE A 34 -5.87 -13.83 4.81
N ILE A 35 -5.34 -14.33 3.69
CA ILE A 35 -5.07 -15.74 3.50
C ILE A 35 -3.94 -16.20 4.43
N GLN A 36 -2.87 -15.43 4.58
CA GLN A 36 -1.80 -15.72 5.55
C GLN A 36 -2.37 -15.83 6.97
N LEU A 37 -3.19 -14.87 7.39
CA LEU A 37 -3.84 -14.94 8.71
C LEU A 37 -4.72 -16.19 8.85
N LEU A 38 -5.50 -16.58 7.83
CA LEU A 38 -6.30 -17.81 7.85
C LEU A 38 -5.42 -19.06 7.92
N GLN A 39 -4.27 -19.07 7.24
CA GLN A 39 -3.30 -20.18 7.33
C GLN A 39 -2.83 -20.37 8.78
N VAL A 40 -2.48 -19.29 9.46
CA VAL A 40 -2.01 -19.34 10.86
C VAL A 40 -3.15 -19.67 11.82
N GLU A 41 -4.21 -18.88 11.83
CA GLU A 41 -5.24 -18.91 12.88
C GLU A 41 -6.26 -20.04 12.72
N VAL A 42 -6.56 -20.45 11.49
CA VAL A 42 -7.60 -21.44 11.21
C VAL A 42 -6.99 -22.80 10.86
N PHE A 43 -5.93 -22.82 10.07
CA PHE A 43 -5.33 -24.07 9.61
C PHE A 43 -4.12 -24.52 10.45
N GLY A 44 -3.69 -23.69 11.41
CA GLY A 44 -2.58 -24.03 12.31
C GLY A 44 -1.22 -24.14 11.62
N VAL A 45 -1.06 -23.46 10.48
CA VAL A 45 0.23 -23.38 9.79
C VAL A 45 1.16 -22.52 10.65
N PRO A 46 2.42 -22.94 10.90
CA PRO A 46 3.40 -22.08 11.55
C PRO A 46 3.52 -20.73 10.82
N GLU A 47 3.70 -19.64 11.55
CA GLU A 47 3.73 -18.30 10.98
C GLU A 47 4.82 -18.16 9.90
N ASP A 48 5.99 -18.75 10.13
CA ASP A 48 7.12 -18.77 9.19
C ASP A 48 6.85 -19.56 7.89
N ASP A 49 5.79 -20.38 7.86
CA ASP A 49 5.37 -21.20 6.71
C ASP A 49 4.07 -20.67 6.06
N ALA A 50 3.50 -19.58 6.56
CA ALA A 50 2.24 -19.01 6.10
C ALA A 50 2.46 -18.03 4.94
N PHE A 51 2.85 -18.53 3.77
CA PHE A 51 3.26 -17.75 2.60
C PHE A 51 2.12 -17.09 1.80
N GLY A 52 0.86 -17.29 2.16
CA GLY A 52 -0.27 -16.85 1.34
C GLY A 52 -0.38 -17.66 0.02
N LEU A 53 -1.02 -17.12 -1.00
CA LEU A 53 -1.12 -17.77 -2.32
C LEU A 53 0.06 -17.41 -3.22
N LEU A 54 0.43 -16.14 -3.27
CA LEU A 54 1.51 -15.66 -4.14
C LEU A 54 2.88 -16.05 -3.59
N GLY A 55 3.06 -16.07 -2.28
CA GLY A 55 4.30 -16.47 -1.65
C GLY A 55 4.70 -17.89 -1.99
N TYR A 56 3.75 -18.83 -2.15
CA TYR A 56 4.05 -20.20 -2.64
C TYR A 56 4.59 -20.21 -4.07
N VAL A 57 4.22 -19.23 -4.91
CA VAL A 57 4.63 -19.16 -6.31
C VAL A 57 5.92 -18.36 -6.46
N VAL A 58 6.13 -17.35 -5.62
CA VAL A 58 7.21 -16.36 -5.74
C VAL A 58 8.04 -16.33 -4.45
N ASN A 59 8.44 -17.50 -3.97
CA ASN A 59 9.31 -17.60 -2.80
C ASN A 59 10.80 -17.52 -3.24
N PHE A 60 11.43 -16.37 -3.02
CA PHE A 60 12.84 -16.17 -3.30
C PHE A 60 13.68 -16.41 -2.03
N ASN A 61 14.64 -17.34 -2.12
CA ASN A 61 15.55 -17.64 -1.01
C ASN A 61 14.87 -18.09 0.30
N GLY A 62 13.69 -18.72 0.21
CA GLY A 62 12.99 -19.26 1.37
C GLY A 62 12.25 -18.22 2.21
N THR A 63 11.98 -17.04 1.67
CA THR A 63 11.16 -16.02 2.33
C THR A 63 10.34 -15.24 1.34
N GLU A 64 9.06 -15.00 1.66
CA GLU A 64 8.14 -14.14 0.92
C GLU A 64 8.39 -12.65 1.16
N GLU A 65 9.27 -12.30 2.09
CA GLU A 65 9.60 -10.92 2.44
C GLU A 65 10.00 -10.06 1.24
N TRP A 66 10.72 -10.64 0.26
CA TRP A 66 11.08 -9.95 -0.98
C TRP A 66 9.87 -9.59 -1.83
N LEU A 67 8.86 -10.45 -1.84
CA LEU A 67 7.59 -10.19 -2.53
C LEU A 67 6.87 -9.03 -1.86
N HIS A 68 6.73 -9.06 -0.52
CA HIS A 68 6.09 -8.00 0.26
C HIS A 68 6.82 -6.67 0.13
N LEU A 69 8.15 -6.65 0.24
CA LEU A 69 8.92 -5.42 0.00
C LEU A 69 8.69 -4.86 -1.40
N GLY A 70 8.67 -5.71 -2.42
CA GLY A 70 8.40 -5.29 -3.81
C GLY A 70 7.01 -4.68 -3.97
N PHE A 71 5.98 -5.29 -3.38
CA PHE A 71 4.62 -4.74 -3.36
C PHE A 71 4.55 -3.40 -2.63
N ASN A 72 5.15 -3.29 -1.46
CA ASN A 72 5.10 -2.09 -0.63
C ASN A 72 5.84 -0.92 -1.29
N ILE A 73 6.99 -1.16 -1.94
CA ILE A 73 7.68 -0.15 -2.74
C ILE A 73 6.78 0.34 -3.88
N ALA A 74 6.20 -0.58 -4.66
CA ALA A 74 5.34 -0.23 -5.78
C ALA A 74 4.08 0.52 -5.33
N PHE A 75 3.49 0.10 -4.21
CA PHE A 75 2.32 0.74 -3.63
C PHE A 75 2.65 2.13 -3.09
N LEU A 76 3.71 2.30 -2.31
CA LEU A 76 4.14 3.60 -1.79
C LEU A 76 4.44 4.59 -2.91
N LEU A 77 5.18 4.18 -3.94
CA LEU A 77 5.46 5.04 -5.10
C LEU A 77 4.16 5.44 -5.80
N SER A 78 3.21 4.51 -5.95
CA SER A 78 1.90 4.77 -6.52
C SER A 78 1.10 5.77 -5.69
N LEU A 79 1.10 5.64 -4.36
CA LEU A 79 0.46 6.58 -3.45
C LEU A 79 1.08 7.98 -3.54
N CYS A 80 2.41 8.08 -3.63
CA CYS A 80 3.10 9.36 -3.81
C CYS A 80 2.71 10.03 -5.13
N VAL A 81 2.69 9.28 -6.24
CA VAL A 81 2.24 9.79 -7.55
C VAL A 81 0.78 10.24 -7.48
N LEU A 82 -0.09 9.47 -6.82
CA LEU A 82 -1.50 9.84 -6.63
C LEU A 82 -1.63 11.08 -5.74
N ALA A 83 -0.88 11.19 -4.65
CA ALA A 83 -0.89 12.35 -3.76
C ALA A 83 -0.55 13.64 -4.53
N LEU A 84 0.49 13.60 -5.36
CA LEU A 84 0.88 14.73 -6.21
C LEU A 84 -0.14 15.01 -7.32
N GLY A 85 -0.76 13.97 -7.87
CA GLY A 85 -1.72 14.08 -8.96
C GLY A 85 -3.17 14.34 -8.56
N MET A 86 -3.53 14.13 -7.29
CA MET A 86 -4.93 14.14 -6.83
C MET A 86 -5.63 15.49 -7.08
N GLN A 87 -4.90 16.59 -6.90
CA GLN A 87 -5.42 17.94 -7.16
C GLN A 87 -5.74 18.18 -8.63
N HIS A 88 -5.03 17.49 -9.53
CA HIS A 88 -5.20 17.60 -10.99
C HIS A 88 -6.28 16.64 -11.53
N MET A 89 -6.77 15.70 -10.71
CA MET A 89 -7.83 14.77 -11.12
C MET A 89 -9.23 15.40 -11.08
N THR A 90 -9.37 16.53 -10.40
CA THR A 90 -10.64 17.26 -10.32
C THR A 90 -10.81 18.17 -11.52
N PRO A 91 -12.01 18.26 -12.13
CA PRO A 91 -12.28 19.18 -13.23
C PRO A 91 -12.00 20.64 -12.81
N ALA A 92 -11.56 21.47 -13.75
CA ALA A 92 -11.42 22.91 -13.52
C ALA A 92 -12.77 23.48 -13.04
N GLY A 93 -12.77 24.21 -11.92
CA GLY A 93 -13.98 24.75 -11.29
C GLY A 93 -14.73 23.77 -10.38
N ALA A 94 -14.28 22.51 -10.25
CA ALA A 94 -14.82 21.60 -9.27
C ALA A 94 -14.41 22.01 -7.84
N ARG A 95 -15.23 21.62 -6.86
CA ARG A 95 -14.90 21.81 -5.45
C ARG A 95 -13.63 21.07 -5.09
N SER A 96 -12.83 21.63 -4.19
CA SER A 96 -11.66 20.95 -3.63
C SER A 96 -12.06 19.63 -2.96
N LEU A 97 -11.13 18.68 -2.94
CA LEU A 97 -11.30 17.44 -2.20
C LEU A 97 -11.60 17.74 -0.72
N PRO A 98 -12.49 16.97 -0.07
CA PRO A 98 -12.72 17.09 1.36
C PRO A 98 -11.41 16.94 2.14
N ARG A 99 -11.10 17.89 3.00
CA ARG A 99 -9.84 17.91 3.78
C ARG A 99 -9.63 16.62 4.56
N GLY A 100 -10.70 16.04 5.14
CA GLY A 100 -10.62 14.77 5.87
C GLY A 100 -10.19 13.61 4.96
N ALA A 101 -10.72 13.52 3.75
CA ALA A 101 -10.33 12.47 2.79
C ALA A 101 -8.86 12.64 2.33
N TRP A 102 -8.42 13.86 2.13
CA TRP A 102 -7.01 14.15 1.83
C TRP A 102 -6.09 13.75 2.97
N LEU A 103 -6.41 14.16 4.20
CA LEU A 103 -5.62 13.81 5.38
C LEU A 103 -5.61 12.30 5.62
N SER A 104 -6.75 11.63 5.48
CA SER A 104 -6.82 10.16 5.58
C SER A 104 -5.91 9.49 4.56
N PHE A 105 -5.93 9.94 3.30
CA PHE A 105 -5.09 9.39 2.24
C PHE A 105 -3.59 9.62 2.52
N VAL A 106 -3.22 10.82 2.94
CA VAL A 106 -1.80 11.15 3.18
C VAL A 106 -1.27 10.47 4.44
N LEU A 107 -2.01 10.52 5.55
CA LEU A 107 -1.54 9.96 6.82
C LEU A 107 -1.74 8.43 6.88
N GLY A 108 -2.94 7.94 6.54
CA GLY A 108 -3.27 6.53 6.58
C GLY A 108 -2.76 5.73 5.37
N GLY A 109 -2.66 6.37 4.21
CA GLY A 109 -2.07 5.77 3.02
C GLY A 109 -0.55 5.97 2.99
N VAL A 110 -0.09 7.16 2.59
CA VAL A 110 1.35 7.40 2.36
C VAL A 110 2.18 7.26 3.64
N GLY A 111 1.72 7.83 4.76
CA GLY A 111 2.47 7.83 6.03
C GLY A 111 2.61 6.42 6.62
N LEU A 112 1.49 5.70 6.75
CA LEU A 112 1.51 4.34 7.28
C LEU A 112 2.24 3.37 6.35
N GLU A 113 2.08 3.50 5.04
CA GLU A 113 2.80 2.67 4.07
C GLU A 113 4.31 2.93 4.10
N SER A 114 4.74 4.17 4.34
CA SER A 114 6.16 4.47 4.55
C SER A 114 6.72 3.77 5.78
N TRP A 115 5.95 3.70 6.86
CA TRP A 115 6.30 2.94 8.04
C TRP A 115 6.36 1.43 7.75
N HIS A 116 5.33 0.89 7.11
CA HIS A 116 5.22 -0.51 6.72
C HIS A 116 6.39 -0.96 5.83
N MET A 117 6.75 -0.14 4.83
CA MET A 117 7.94 -0.39 4.01
C MET A 117 9.23 -0.38 4.84
N THR A 118 9.34 0.48 5.86
CA THR A 118 10.49 0.51 6.77
C THR A 118 10.59 -0.79 7.56
N GLU A 119 9.46 -1.34 7.99
CA GLU A 119 9.37 -2.63 8.69
C GLU A 119 9.96 -3.76 7.84
N HIS A 120 9.45 -3.96 6.62
CA HIS A 120 9.99 -4.97 5.71
C HIS A 120 11.47 -4.76 5.36
N THR A 121 11.90 -3.51 5.25
CA THR A 121 13.33 -3.21 5.03
C THR A 121 14.20 -3.69 6.18
N VAL A 122 13.73 -3.53 7.43
CA VAL A 122 14.44 -4.01 8.62
C VAL A 122 14.41 -5.53 8.69
N ILE A 123 13.28 -6.17 8.42
CA ILE A 123 13.17 -7.64 8.38
C ILE A 123 14.16 -8.21 7.36
N ILE A 124 14.17 -7.70 6.12
CA ILE A 124 15.11 -8.15 5.09
C ILE A 124 16.58 -7.90 5.49
N ALA A 125 16.88 -6.74 6.07
CA ALA A 125 18.22 -6.47 6.56
C ALA A 125 18.65 -7.49 7.64
N ASN A 126 17.73 -7.92 8.49
CA ASN A 126 17.98 -8.96 9.48
C ASN A 126 18.15 -10.34 8.83
N VAL A 127 17.31 -10.70 7.85
CA VAL A 127 17.47 -11.95 7.06
C VAL A 127 18.85 -12.04 6.42
N ILE A 128 19.31 -10.94 5.80
CA ILE A 128 20.64 -10.90 5.16
C ILE A 128 21.76 -11.01 6.21
N ARG A 129 21.67 -10.29 7.33
CA ARG A 129 22.70 -10.28 8.38
C ARG A 129 22.81 -11.60 9.15
N ASN A 130 21.69 -12.27 9.34
CA ASN A 130 21.58 -13.46 10.20
C ASN A 130 21.44 -14.76 9.38
N HIS A 131 21.88 -14.75 8.12
CA HIS A 131 21.93 -15.92 7.24
C HIS A 131 20.58 -16.66 7.09
N GLY A 132 19.49 -15.90 6.92
CA GLY A 132 18.17 -16.43 6.65
C GLY A 132 17.23 -16.51 7.86
N CYS A 133 17.63 -16.03 9.03
CA CYS A 133 16.72 -15.94 10.18
C CYS A 133 15.63 -14.87 9.92
N PRO A 134 14.35 -15.23 9.88
CA PRO A 134 13.26 -14.27 9.87
C PRO A 134 13.14 -13.63 11.26
N CYS A 135 14.00 -12.69 11.53
CA CYS A 135 13.98 -11.99 12.82
C CYS A 135 12.84 -10.97 12.81
N PRO A 136 12.06 -10.84 13.91
CA PRO A 136 10.93 -9.94 13.98
C PRO A 136 11.31 -8.50 13.68
N GLY A 137 10.40 -7.77 13.05
CA GLY A 137 10.52 -6.36 12.72
C GLY A 137 10.56 -5.45 13.94
N ILE A 138 10.44 -4.15 13.74
CA ILE A 138 10.43 -3.16 14.82
C ILE A 138 9.07 -3.17 15.52
N GLY A 139 7.98 -3.20 14.74
CA GLY A 139 6.61 -3.15 15.23
C GLY A 139 6.23 -4.40 16.01
N ASP A 140 6.61 -5.58 15.50
CA ASP A 140 6.38 -6.86 16.19
C ASP A 140 6.96 -6.85 17.59
N ARG A 141 8.22 -6.40 17.72
CA ARG A 141 8.92 -6.30 19.01
C ARG A 141 8.32 -5.23 19.92
N ALA A 142 7.89 -4.10 19.34
CA ALA A 142 7.38 -2.97 20.11
C ALA A 142 5.97 -3.20 20.66
N LEU A 143 5.15 -3.94 19.90
CA LEU A 143 3.73 -4.15 20.21
C LEU A 143 3.42 -5.53 20.78
N ASP A 144 4.38 -6.46 20.77
CA ASP A 144 4.21 -7.87 21.18
C ASP A 144 3.02 -8.53 20.43
N VAL A 145 2.97 -8.29 19.13
CA VAL A 145 1.94 -8.80 18.22
C VAL A 145 2.62 -9.64 17.15
N SER A 146 1.98 -10.70 16.70
CA SER A 146 2.52 -11.51 15.61
C SER A 146 2.65 -10.73 14.31
N ASP A 147 3.67 -11.05 13.52
CA ASP A 147 4.00 -10.42 12.25
C ASP A 147 2.79 -10.41 11.30
N THR A 148 2.13 -11.58 11.13
CA THR A 148 0.96 -11.75 10.26
C THR A 148 -0.20 -10.82 10.64
N ARG A 149 -0.48 -10.66 11.95
CA ARG A 149 -1.56 -9.77 12.42
C ARG A 149 -1.20 -8.31 12.23
N LEU A 150 0.05 -7.95 12.48
CA LEU A 150 0.53 -6.58 12.36
C LEU A 150 0.51 -6.12 10.88
N HIS A 151 1.00 -6.95 9.98
CA HIS A 151 1.02 -6.67 8.55
C HIS A 151 -0.40 -6.61 7.95
N LEU A 152 -1.32 -7.48 8.38
CA LEU A 152 -2.73 -7.35 7.99
C LEU A 152 -3.32 -6.01 8.46
N ALA A 153 -3.02 -5.56 9.68
CA ALA A 153 -3.52 -4.29 10.20
C ALA A 153 -2.99 -3.09 9.39
N TYR A 154 -1.68 -3.07 9.07
CA TYR A 154 -1.09 -2.03 8.21
C TYR A 154 -1.76 -1.99 6.84
N ASN A 155 -1.89 -3.12 6.18
CA ASN A 155 -2.51 -3.21 4.86
C ASN A 155 -3.99 -2.81 4.87
N LEU A 156 -4.74 -3.21 5.89
CA LEU A 156 -6.15 -2.85 6.02
C LEU A 156 -6.35 -1.34 6.19
N ILE A 157 -5.56 -0.70 7.05
CA ILE A 157 -5.66 0.75 7.31
C ILE A 157 -5.21 1.53 6.07
N ALA A 158 -4.08 1.17 5.45
CA ALA A 158 -3.57 1.82 4.25
C ALA A 158 -4.54 1.66 3.07
N TYR A 159 -5.12 0.48 2.91
CA TYR A 159 -6.14 0.21 1.88
C TYR A 159 -7.40 1.04 2.12
N ALA A 160 -7.94 1.04 3.34
CA ALA A 160 -9.13 1.83 3.68
C ALA A 160 -8.91 3.32 3.42
N ALA A 161 -7.76 3.87 3.81
CA ALA A 161 -7.39 5.26 3.53
C ALA A 161 -7.31 5.56 2.03
N THR A 162 -6.77 4.62 1.25
CA THR A 162 -6.68 4.71 -0.21
C THR A 162 -8.07 4.71 -0.84
N VAL A 163 -8.97 3.83 -0.38
CA VAL A 163 -10.37 3.77 -0.85
C VAL A 163 -11.14 5.05 -0.50
N VAL A 164 -10.94 5.63 0.68
CA VAL A 164 -11.52 6.93 1.06
C VAL A 164 -11.07 8.03 0.10
N GLY A 165 -9.78 8.10 -0.21
CA GLY A 165 -9.24 9.04 -1.20
C GLY A 165 -9.84 8.84 -2.59
N PHE A 166 -9.92 7.58 -3.04
CA PHE A 166 -10.53 7.22 -4.32
C PHE A 166 -12.00 7.66 -4.41
N TRP A 167 -12.81 7.37 -3.38
CA TRP A 167 -14.21 7.79 -3.34
C TRP A 167 -14.39 9.29 -3.36
N ALA A 168 -13.53 10.04 -2.66
CA ALA A 168 -13.56 11.50 -2.67
C ALA A 168 -13.31 12.04 -4.08
N VAL A 169 -12.27 11.56 -4.77
CA VAL A 169 -11.98 11.93 -6.16
C VAL A 169 -13.15 11.58 -7.09
N ARG A 170 -13.69 10.37 -6.97
CA ARG A 170 -14.82 9.92 -7.78
C ARG A 170 -16.05 10.81 -7.58
N ARG A 171 -16.40 11.16 -6.34
CA ARG A 171 -17.55 12.05 -6.06
C ARG A 171 -17.40 13.42 -6.69
N VAL A 172 -16.21 14.02 -6.57
CA VAL A 172 -15.93 15.34 -7.18
C VAL A 172 -16.03 15.24 -8.70
N ARG A 173 -15.49 14.19 -9.32
CA ARG A 173 -15.58 13.99 -10.77
C ARG A 173 -17.02 13.81 -11.28
N LEU A 174 -17.88 13.18 -10.51
CA LEU A 174 -19.30 12.96 -10.85
C LEU A 174 -20.19 14.15 -10.47
N GLY A 175 -19.65 15.25 -9.96
CA GLY A 175 -20.43 16.42 -9.52
C GLY A 175 -21.32 16.13 -8.30
N MET A 176 -21.10 15.03 -7.59
CA MET A 176 -21.89 14.61 -6.42
C MET A 176 -21.38 15.16 -5.09
N ALA A 177 -20.32 15.97 -5.09
CA ALA A 177 -19.82 16.64 -3.89
C ALA A 177 -20.70 17.85 -3.60
N ARG A 178 -21.62 17.72 -2.66
CA ARG A 178 -22.40 18.83 -2.07
C ARG A 178 -21.66 19.41 -0.88
#